data_f0625a1829da583e6d475fcf2cd87d3d
#
_entry.id   f0625a1829da583e6d475fcf2cd87d3d
#
_cell.length_a   1.000
_cell.length_b   1.000
_cell.length_c   1.000
_cell.angle_alpha   90.00
_cell.angle_beta   90.00
_cell.angle_gamma   90.00
#
_symmetry.space_group_name_H-M   'P 1'
#
loop_
_entity.id
_entity.type
_entity.pdbx_description
1 polymer ?
#
loop_
_entity_poly.entity_id
_entity_poly.type
_entity_poly.pdbx_seq_one_letter_code
_entity_poly.pdbx_strand_id
1 'polypeptide(L)'
;LFTLIKHPVHQINVSMHSADDNDCIDMDNYINELFYSCDEILEKTDTEISLRLWNTKNEPALFGKKNCTIKKHLYVNVQSPFEWPELDSSYCNERGFCQGLRTHIAILSDGTVTPCCLDGNGIMKLGNIFDTPLKNILECERSSAFTKGFHNKYAVEPLCQHCSFKERFAHKM
;
A
#
# COMPACT_ATOMS: atom_id res chain seq x y z
N LEU A 1 -15.93 -12.58 -5.40
CA LEU A 1 -15.26 -13.87 -5.58
C LEU A 1 -15.39 -14.42 -6.99
N PHE A 2 -16.61 -14.62 -7.53
CA PHE A 2 -16.85 -15.15 -8.89
C PHE A 2 -16.07 -14.40 -9.99
N THR A 3 -15.97 -13.07 -9.88
CA THR A 3 -15.22 -12.24 -10.84
C THR A 3 -13.71 -12.55 -10.80
N LEU A 4 -13.14 -12.74 -9.62
CA LEU A 4 -11.73 -13.09 -9.44
C LEU A 4 -11.40 -14.48 -9.96
N ILE A 5 -12.31 -15.43 -9.79
CA ILE A 5 -12.15 -16.79 -10.34
C ILE A 5 -12.22 -16.77 -11.85
N LYS A 6 -13.17 -16.02 -12.43
CA LYS A 6 -13.37 -15.92 -13.89
C LYS A 6 -12.26 -15.11 -14.58
N HIS A 7 -11.74 -14.09 -13.91
CA HIS A 7 -10.71 -13.19 -14.41
C HIS A 7 -9.58 -13.11 -13.39
N PRO A 8 -8.73 -14.16 -13.28
CA PRO A 8 -7.68 -14.21 -12.27
C PRO A 8 -6.69 -13.08 -12.45
N VAL A 9 -6.29 -12.50 -11.32
CA VAL A 9 -5.23 -11.50 -11.24
C VAL A 9 -3.93 -12.15 -10.77
N HIS A 10 -2.79 -11.51 -11.04
CA HIS A 10 -1.52 -12.05 -10.60
C HIS A 10 -1.42 -12.13 -9.07
N GLN A 11 -1.85 -11.08 -8.36
CA GLN A 11 -1.78 -11.02 -6.91
C GLN A 11 -2.96 -10.27 -6.30
N ILE A 12 -3.42 -10.78 -5.15
CA ILE A 12 -4.40 -10.12 -4.28
C ILE A 12 -3.72 -9.81 -2.94
N ASN A 13 -3.81 -8.54 -2.51
CA ASN A 13 -3.38 -8.14 -1.18
C ASN A 13 -4.62 -7.86 -0.33
N VAL A 14 -4.78 -8.57 0.77
CA VAL A 14 -5.87 -8.37 1.73
C VAL A 14 -5.29 -7.68 2.95
N SER A 15 -5.75 -6.45 3.23
CA SER A 15 -5.38 -5.74 4.46
C SER A 15 -6.30 -6.19 5.59
N MET A 16 -5.72 -6.78 6.62
CA MET A 16 -6.41 -7.19 7.84
C MET A 16 -6.08 -6.19 8.93
N HIS A 17 -7.08 -5.43 9.33
CA HIS A 17 -6.97 -4.48 10.43
C HIS A 17 -7.32 -5.15 11.75
N SER A 18 -6.83 -4.57 12.85
CA SER A 18 -7.07 -5.10 14.19
C SER A 18 -8.54 -4.98 14.63
N ALA A 19 -8.93 -5.78 15.61
CA ALA A 19 -10.27 -5.71 16.20
C ALA A 19 -10.54 -4.33 16.85
N ASP A 20 -9.49 -3.67 17.35
CA ASP A 20 -9.57 -2.34 17.95
C ASP A 20 -10.05 -1.27 16.95
N ASP A 21 -9.79 -1.48 15.65
CA ASP A 21 -10.20 -0.58 14.58
C ASP A 21 -11.58 -0.94 13.97
N ASN A 22 -12.21 -2.03 14.48
CA ASN A 22 -13.43 -2.61 13.89
C ASN A 22 -14.41 -3.07 14.98
N ASP A 23 -15.06 -2.14 15.64
CA ASP A 23 -15.89 -2.32 16.85
C ASP A 23 -17.04 -3.37 16.78
N CYS A 24 -17.30 -3.99 15.64
CA CYS A 24 -18.46 -4.86 15.45
C CYS A 24 -18.17 -6.14 14.68
N ILE A 25 -16.92 -6.56 14.50
CA ILE A 25 -16.59 -7.74 13.72
C ILE A 25 -16.30 -8.93 14.64
N ASP A 26 -17.05 -10.01 14.46
CA ASP A 26 -16.65 -11.32 14.93
C ASP A 26 -15.40 -11.77 14.16
N MET A 27 -14.23 -11.58 14.78
CA MET A 27 -12.94 -11.84 14.15
C MET A 27 -12.76 -13.31 13.75
N ASP A 28 -13.28 -14.23 14.54
CA ASP A 28 -13.16 -15.66 14.25
C ASP A 28 -13.98 -16.02 13.00
N ASN A 29 -15.20 -15.52 12.92
CA ASN A 29 -16.03 -15.68 11.72
C ASN A 29 -15.42 -15.00 10.49
N TYR A 30 -14.94 -13.77 10.64
CA TYR A 30 -14.28 -13.03 9.55
C TYR A 30 -13.06 -13.80 9.01
N ILE A 31 -12.22 -14.33 9.88
CA ILE A 31 -11.04 -15.10 9.50
C ILE A 31 -11.45 -16.39 8.77
N ASN A 32 -12.46 -17.11 9.27
CA ASN A 32 -12.94 -18.32 8.63
C ASN A 32 -13.49 -18.04 7.22
N GLU A 33 -14.30 -17.02 7.05
CA GLU A 33 -14.82 -16.60 5.73
C GLU A 33 -13.72 -16.16 4.78
N LEU A 34 -12.70 -15.44 5.29
CA LEU A 34 -11.55 -15.04 4.51
C LEU A 34 -10.76 -16.25 4.00
N PHE A 35 -10.45 -17.20 4.88
CA PHE A 35 -9.75 -18.43 4.49
C PHE A 35 -10.55 -19.27 3.50
N TYR A 36 -11.85 -19.42 3.72
CA TYR A 36 -12.72 -20.08 2.76
C TYR A 36 -12.65 -19.41 1.37
N SER A 37 -12.70 -18.10 1.33
CA SER A 37 -12.59 -17.33 0.08
C SER A 37 -11.21 -17.48 -0.58
N CYS A 38 -10.14 -17.52 0.23
CA CYS A 38 -8.79 -17.79 -0.28
C CYS A 38 -8.69 -19.16 -0.91
N ASP A 39 -9.24 -20.19 -0.24
CA ASP A 39 -9.21 -21.56 -0.72
C ASP A 39 -9.95 -21.71 -2.03
N GLU A 40 -11.15 -21.12 -2.17
CA GLU A 40 -11.91 -21.12 -3.40
C GLU A 40 -11.17 -20.48 -4.60
N ILE A 41 -10.40 -19.40 -4.34
CA ILE A 41 -9.59 -18.76 -5.38
C ILE A 41 -8.41 -19.64 -5.77
N LEU A 42 -7.70 -20.17 -4.77
CA LEU A 42 -6.47 -20.97 -4.98
C LEU A 42 -6.71 -22.33 -5.62
N GLU A 43 -7.89 -22.93 -5.41
CA GLU A 43 -8.29 -24.15 -6.08
C GLU A 43 -8.53 -23.99 -7.58
N LYS A 44 -8.85 -22.77 -8.02
CA LYS A 44 -9.31 -22.47 -9.38
C LYS A 44 -8.35 -21.56 -10.14
N THR A 45 -7.33 -21.00 -9.49
CA THR A 45 -6.39 -20.04 -10.09
C THR A 45 -4.99 -20.17 -9.48
N ASP A 46 -3.98 -19.65 -10.19
CA ASP A 46 -2.61 -19.50 -9.70
C ASP A 46 -2.35 -18.11 -9.08
N THR A 47 -3.40 -17.42 -8.62
CA THR A 47 -3.30 -16.09 -8.01
C THR A 47 -2.51 -16.15 -6.69
N GLU A 48 -1.52 -15.29 -6.52
CA GLU A 48 -0.82 -15.11 -5.25
C GLU A 48 -1.70 -14.32 -4.27
N ILE A 49 -1.89 -14.78 -3.04
CA ILE A 49 -2.65 -14.08 -2.00
C ILE A 49 -1.74 -13.72 -0.85
N SER A 50 -1.68 -12.44 -0.53
CA SER A 50 -0.90 -11.89 0.58
C SER A 50 -1.85 -11.28 1.62
N LEU A 51 -1.96 -11.91 2.78
CA LEU A 51 -2.67 -11.39 3.94
C LEU A 51 -1.74 -10.44 4.69
N ARG A 52 -2.06 -9.16 4.68
CA ARG A 52 -1.28 -8.11 5.35
C ARG A 52 -1.89 -7.82 6.72
N LEU A 53 -1.23 -8.30 7.77
CA LEU A 53 -1.64 -8.04 9.14
C LEU A 53 -1.06 -6.70 9.60
N TRP A 54 -1.93 -5.75 9.89
CA TRP A 54 -1.58 -4.46 10.48
C TRP A 54 -1.72 -4.57 11.99
N ASN A 55 -0.73 -5.18 12.64
CA ASN A 55 -0.77 -5.43 14.08
C ASN A 55 -0.50 -4.16 14.87
N THR A 56 -1.40 -3.83 15.79
CA THR A 56 -1.15 -2.95 16.91
C THR A 56 -0.38 -3.69 18.01
N LYS A 57 0.17 -2.95 18.99
CA LYS A 57 1.01 -3.53 20.05
C LYS A 57 0.27 -4.52 20.97
N ASN A 58 -1.05 -4.50 20.99
CA ASN A 58 -1.91 -5.16 21.99
C ASN A 58 -2.64 -6.39 21.47
N GLU A 59 -2.53 -6.74 20.20
CA GLU A 59 -3.25 -7.90 19.66
C GLU A 59 -2.50 -9.22 19.84
N PRO A 60 -3.24 -10.33 20.15
CA PRO A 60 -2.70 -11.65 20.02
C PRO A 60 -2.26 -11.86 18.58
N ALA A 61 -1.01 -12.28 18.40
CA ALA A 61 -0.46 -12.50 17.06
C ALA A 61 -1.22 -13.64 16.37
N LEU A 62 -2.15 -13.31 15.49
CA LEU A 62 -2.65 -14.23 14.50
C LEU A 62 -1.43 -14.73 13.69
N PHE A 63 -1.23 -16.05 13.64
CA PHE A 63 -0.11 -16.69 12.93
C PHE A 63 1.30 -16.36 13.43
N GLY A 64 1.46 -15.85 14.68
CA GLY A 64 2.74 -15.40 15.19
C GLY A 64 3.12 -14.00 14.70
N LYS A 65 4.23 -13.46 15.20
CA LYS A 65 4.71 -12.11 14.88
C LYS A 65 5.63 -12.04 13.65
N LYS A 66 5.58 -13.04 12.79
CA LYS A 66 6.52 -13.17 11.65
C LYS A 66 5.80 -13.44 10.35
N ASN A 67 6.39 -12.96 9.26
CA ASN A 67 5.97 -13.34 7.93
C ASN A 67 6.09 -14.86 7.76
N CYS A 68 5.07 -15.48 7.19
CA CYS A 68 5.07 -16.92 6.93
C CYS A 68 4.31 -17.26 5.65
N THR A 69 4.58 -18.45 5.14
CA THR A 69 3.79 -19.08 4.08
C THR A 69 2.84 -20.06 4.76
N ILE A 70 1.53 -19.89 4.54
CA ILE A 70 0.50 -20.80 5.07
C ILE A 70 0.42 -22.04 4.18
N LYS A 71 0.35 -21.83 2.87
CA LYS A 71 0.39 -22.85 1.82
C LYS A 71 0.86 -22.23 0.51
N LYS A 72 1.00 -23.04 -0.53
CA LYS A 72 1.36 -22.55 -1.88
C LYS A 72 0.44 -21.39 -2.28
N HIS A 73 1.01 -20.29 -2.70
CA HIS A 73 0.35 -19.05 -3.11
C HIS A 73 -0.42 -18.31 -2.00
N LEU A 74 -0.32 -18.70 -0.72
CA LEU A 74 -0.95 -17.99 0.40
C LEU A 74 0.09 -17.59 1.46
N TYR A 75 0.27 -16.29 1.63
CA TYR A 75 1.31 -15.70 2.48
C TYR A 75 0.71 -14.77 3.53
N VAL A 76 1.35 -14.73 4.69
CA VAL A 76 1.09 -13.73 5.73
C VAL A 76 2.26 -12.77 5.81
N ASN A 77 1.97 -11.49 5.73
CA ASN A 77 2.93 -10.40 5.89
C ASN A 77 2.51 -9.51 7.06
N VAL A 78 3.27 -9.60 8.15
CA VAL A 78 3.05 -8.76 9.34
C VAL A 78 3.64 -7.38 9.08
N GLN A 79 2.84 -6.35 9.28
CA GLN A 79 3.21 -4.95 9.08
C GLN A 79 2.97 -4.16 10.37
N SER A 80 3.81 -3.18 10.62
CA SER A 80 3.53 -2.19 11.65
C SER A 80 2.55 -1.15 11.11
N PRO A 81 1.57 -0.69 11.88
CA PRO A 81 0.74 0.44 11.52
C PRO A 81 1.57 1.67 11.14
N PHE A 82 1.03 2.53 10.35
CA PHE A 82 1.61 3.83 9.99
C PHE A 82 0.50 4.88 9.94
N GLU A 83 0.89 6.12 10.16
CA GLU A 83 -0.03 7.25 10.00
C GLU A 83 -0.02 7.72 8.54
N TRP A 84 -1.20 8.02 8.01
CA TRP A 84 -1.33 8.66 6.71
C TRP A 84 -0.65 10.03 6.73
N PRO A 85 0.10 10.40 5.69
CA PRO A 85 0.75 11.69 5.66
C PRO A 85 -0.28 12.82 5.53
N GLU A 86 -0.14 13.82 6.39
CA GLU A 86 -0.95 15.04 6.40
C GLU A 86 -0.02 16.24 6.51
N LEU A 87 -0.39 17.37 5.88
CA LEU A 87 0.46 18.57 5.84
C LEU A 87 0.64 19.23 7.20
N ASP A 88 -0.29 19.00 8.12
CA ASP A 88 -0.28 19.50 9.51
C ASP A 88 0.24 18.47 10.53
N SER A 89 0.69 17.30 10.05
CA SER A 89 1.32 16.29 10.91
C SER A 89 2.52 16.88 11.65
N SER A 90 2.66 16.52 12.94
CA SER A 90 3.82 16.91 13.75
C SER A 90 5.13 16.25 13.28
N TYR A 91 5.04 15.12 12.55
CA TYR A 91 6.20 14.50 11.92
C TYR A 91 6.65 15.32 10.72
N CYS A 92 7.91 15.72 10.70
CA CYS A 92 8.53 16.37 9.54
C CYS A 92 9.98 15.92 9.40
N ASN A 93 10.32 15.37 8.25
CA ASN A 93 11.68 15.01 7.88
C ASN A 93 11.85 15.16 6.36
N GLU A 94 12.73 16.05 5.95
CA GLU A 94 13.02 16.30 4.52
C GLU A 94 13.89 15.21 3.90
N ARG A 95 14.55 14.39 4.71
CA ARG A 95 15.47 13.36 4.22
C ARG A 95 14.81 11.99 4.19
N GLY A 96 15.28 11.15 3.30
CA GLY A 96 14.85 9.76 3.22
C GLY A 96 14.84 9.24 1.79
N PHE A 97 14.33 8.02 1.65
CA PHE A 97 14.16 7.34 0.37
C PHE A 97 12.71 6.90 0.20
N CYS A 98 12.19 6.94 -1.01
CA CYS A 98 10.84 6.48 -1.32
C CYS A 98 10.80 5.72 -2.65
N GLN A 99 9.82 4.82 -2.78
CA GLN A 99 9.57 4.03 -3.98
C GLN A 99 8.54 4.69 -4.93
N GLY A 100 7.89 5.77 -4.52
CA GLY A 100 6.94 6.52 -5.35
C GLY A 100 7.58 6.94 -6.68
N LEU A 101 6.84 6.86 -7.78
CA LEU A 101 7.28 7.03 -9.16
C LEU A 101 8.40 6.07 -9.63
N ARG A 102 8.88 5.20 -8.75
CA ARG A 102 9.94 4.24 -9.07
C ARG A 102 9.39 2.85 -9.36
N THR A 103 8.49 2.38 -8.50
CA THR A 103 7.90 1.05 -8.59
C THR A 103 6.37 1.09 -8.70
N HIS A 104 5.78 2.22 -8.41
CA HIS A 104 4.33 2.40 -8.43
C HIS A 104 3.94 3.87 -8.59
N ILE A 105 2.71 4.08 -9.00
CA ILE A 105 1.97 5.34 -9.01
C ILE A 105 0.58 5.06 -8.43
N ALA A 106 -0.19 6.11 -8.16
CA ALA A 106 -1.61 5.97 -7.96
C ALA A 106 -2.40 6.79 -8.98
N ILE A 107 -3.57 6.27 -9.34
CA ILE A 107 -4.55 6.97 -10.17
C ILE A 107 -5.85 6.99 -9.35
N LEU A 108 -6.31 8.17 -9.02
CA LEU A 108 -7.52 8.37 -8.24
C LEU A 108 -8.76 8.18 -9.12
N SER A 109 -9.93 8.07 -8.51
CA SER A 109 -11.19 7.80 -9.21
C SER A 109 -11.59 8.86 -10.25
N ASP A 110 -11.11 10.08 -10.08
CA ASP A 110 -11.29 11.21 -11.01
C ASP A 110 -10.22 11.30 -12.11
N GLY A 111 -9.35 10.28 -12.20
CA GLY A 111 -8.24 10.23 -13.16
C GLY A 111 -6.99 11.01 -12.73
N THR A 112 -6.97 11.62 -11.55
CA THR A 112 -5.79 12.31 -11.03
C THR A 112 -4.66 11.31 -10.79
N VAL A 113 -3.46 11.61 -11.30
CA VAL A 113 -2.26 10.81 -11.09
C VAL A 113 -1.43 11.42 -9.98
N THR A 114 -1.02 10.58 -9.01
CA THR A 114 -0.17 10.97 -7.88
C THR A 114 1.05 10.05 -7.75
N PRO A 115 2.14 10.46 -7.09
CA PRO A 115 3.36 9.66 -6.94
C PRO A 115 3.16 8.34 -6.20
N CYS A 116 2.19 8.26 -5.30
CA CYS A 116 1.90 7.04 -4.52
C CYS A 116 0.47 7.05 -3.96
N CYS A 117 0.02 5.87 -3.51
CA CYS A 117 -1.33 5.69 -2.96
C CYS A 117 -1.57 6.38 -1.60
N LEU A 118 -0.53 6.84 -0.91
CA LEU A 118 -0.68 7.58 0.34
C LEU A 118 -1.12 9.04 0.13
N ASP A 119 -1.11 9.51 -1.11
CA ASP A 119 -1.71 10.79 -1.50
C ASP A 119 -3.14 10.58 -2.04
N GLY A 120 -4.02 10.09 -1.19
CA GLY A 120 -5.42 9.83 -1.55
C GLY A 120 -6.24 11.08 -1.89
N ASN A 121 -5.77 12.25 -1.47
CA ASN A 121 -6.41 13.54 -1.71
C ASN A 121 -5.88 14.27 -2.96
N GLY A 122 -4.86 13.71 -3.64
CA GLY A 122 -4.28 14.31 -4.84
C GLY A 122 -3.50 15.61 -4.60
N ILE A 123 -2.95 15.81 -3.41
CA ILE A 123 -2.15 17.01 -3.04
C ILE A 123 -0.93 17.14 -3.98
N MET A 124 -0.31 16.01 -4.31
CA MET A 124 0.82 15.93 -5.23
C MET A 124 0.38 15.59 -6.66
N LYS A 125 -0.73 16.16 -7.13
CA LYS A 125 -1.23 15.92 -8.49
C LYS A 125 -0.15 16.16 -9.54
N LEU A 126 0.13 15.15 -10.35
CA LEU A 126 1.08 15.20 -11.48
C LEU A 126 0.39 15.52 -12.80
N GLY A 127 -0.87 15.16 -12.92
CA GLY A 127 -1.73 15.38 -14.09
C GLY A 127 -3.00 14.55 -13.98
N ASN A 128 -3.76 14.48 -15.08
CA ASN A 128 -4.97 13.66 -15.15
C ASN A 128 -4.94 12.81 -16.43
N ILE A 129 -5.22 11.50 -16.30
CA ILE A 129 -5.16 10.56 -17.43
C ILE A 129 -6.24 10.80 -18.49
N PHE A 130 -7.31 11.52 -18.14
CA PHE A 130 -8.36 11.88 -19.11
C PHE A 130 -7.95 13.06 -19.99
N ASP A 131 -6.98 13.87 -19.53
CA ASP A 131 -6.53 15.08 -20.24
C ASP A 131 -5.19 14.86 -20.95
N THR A 132 -4.33 14.01 -20.38
CA THR A 132 -2.93 13.87 -20.82
C THR A 132 -2.49 12.41 -20.76
N PRO A 133 -1.83 11.88 -21.82
CA PRO A 133 -1.28 10.53 -21.81
C PRO A 133 -0.37 10.30 -20.60
N LEU A 134 -0.50 9.15 -19.95
CA LEU A 134 0.24 8.80 -18.74
C LEU A 134 1.76 8.98 -18.88
N LYS A 135 2.31 8.65 -20.06
CA LYS A 135 3.74 8.86 -20.34
C LYS A 135 4.16 10.31 -20.11
N ASN A 136 3.39 11.26 -20.66
CA ASN A 136 3.70 12.68 -20.55
C ASN A 136 3.58 13.18 -19.10
N ILE A 137 2.62 12.64 -18.34
CA ILE A 137 2.47 12.94 -16.91
C ILE A 137 3.70 12.46 -16.14
N LEU A 138 4.19 11.27 -16.41
CA LEU A 138 5.37 10.70 -15.73
C LEU A 138 6.67 11.40 -16.13
N GLU A 139 6.74 12.02 -17.30
CA GLU A 139 7.89 12.77 -17.79
C GLU A 139 7.80 14.28 -17.49
N CYS A 140 6.75 14.76 -16.81
CA CYS A 140 6.60 16.18 -16.47
C CYS A 140 7.68 16.66 -15.48
N GLU A 141 7.84 17.98 -15.39
CA GLU A 141 8.85 18.62 -14.53
C GLU A 141 8.69 18.20 -13.06
N ARG A 142 7.46 18.17 -12.53
CA ARG A 142 7.19 17.79 -11.15
C ARG A 142 7.56 16.33 -10.88
N SER A 143 7.24 15.40 -11.79
CA SER A 143 7.63 13.99 -11.71
C SER A 143 9.15 13.83 -11.71
N SER A 144 9.83 14.60 -12.57
CA SER A 144 11.30 14.62 -12.66
C SER A 144 11.94 15.19 -11.39
N ALA A 145 11.40 16.27 -10.84
CA ALA A 145 11.88 16.87 -9.59
C ALA A 145 11.70 15.90 -8.42
N PHE A 146 10.53 15.24 -8.30
CA PHE A 146 10.25 14.22 -7.31
C PHE A 146 11.28 13.09 -7.36
N THR A 147 11.50 12.52 -8.54
CA THR A 147 12.43 11.39 -8.73
C THR A 147 13.87 11.78 -8.41
N LYS A 148 14.32 12.95 -8.89
CA LYS A 148 15.66 13.48 -8.60
C LYS A 148 15.84 13.78 -7.11
N GLY A 149 14.81 14.33 -6.45
CA GLY A 149 14.83 14.59 -5.02
C GLY A 149 15.12 13.33 -4.23
N PHE A 150 14.34 12.27 -4.42
CA PHE A 150 14.56 11.01 -3.72
C PHE A 150 15.82 10.26 -4.16
N HIS A 151 16.30 10.45 -5.38
CA HIS A 151 17.64 9.97 -5.77
C HIS A 151 18.74 10.61 -4.90
N ASN A 152 18.57 11.88 -4.56
CA ASN A 152 19.47 12.64 -3.67
C ASN A 152 19.08 12.53 -2.18
N LYS A 153 18.21 11.58 -1.82
CA LYS A 153 17.71 11.35 -0.46
C LYS A 153 16.98 12.58 0.15
N TYR A 154 16.29 13.33 -0.69
CA TYR A 154 15.57 14.53 -0.30
C TYR A 154 14.12 14.49 -0.80
N ALA A 155 13.18 14.75 0.11
CA ALA A 155 11.74 14.83 -0.18
C ALA A 155 11.39 16.25 -0.62
N VAL A 156 11.20 16.48 -1.92
CA VAL A 156 10.89 17.80 -2.49
C VAL A 156 9.43 18.22 -2.25
N GLU A 157 8.53 17.25 -2.07
CA GLU A 157 7.11 17.50 -1.86
C GLU A 157 6.81 17.67 -0.35
N PRO A 158 6.05 18.72 0.04
CA PRO A 158 5.70 18.92 1.45
C PRO A 158 5.03 17.70 2.09
N LEU A 159 4.06 17.08 1.40
CA LEU A 159 3.39 15.88 1.92
C LEU A 159 4.38 14.73 2.18
N CYS A 160 5.40 14.58 1.33
CA CYS A 160 6.45 13.57 1.52
C CYS A 160 7.37 13.91 2.69
N GLN A 161 7.55 15.18 3.04
CA GLN A 161 8.29 15.58 4.23
C GLN A 161 7.55 15.15 5.51
N HIS A 162 6.22 15.18 5.49
CA HIS A 162 5.35 14.73 6.57
C HIS A 162 5.00 13.23 6.53
N CYS A 163 5.58 12.44 5.61
CA CYS A 163 5.32 11.02 5.47
C CYS A 163 6.32 10.17 6.26
N SER A 164 5.92 9.59 7.39
CA SER A 164 6.75 8.67 8.18
C SER A 164 6.97 7.32 7.48
N PHE A 165 6.12 6.95 6.53
CA PHE A 165 6.22 5.68 5.79
C PHE A 165 7.56 5.52 5.05
N LYS A 166 8.20 6.61 4.63
CA LYS A 166 9.51 6.57 3.95
C LYS A 166 10.63 6.02 4.82
N GLU A 167 10.52 6.10 6.16
CA GLU A 167 11.52 5.54 7.09
C GLU A 167 11.68 4.02 6.96
N ARG A 168 10.66 3.32 6.47
CA ARG A 168 10.70 1.86 6.21
C ARG A 168 11.70 1.47 5.13
N PHE A 169 12.12 2.42 4.30
CA PHE A 169 13.09 2.20 3.24
C PHE A 169 14.52 2.57 3.65
N ALA A 170 14.71 3.21 4.81
CA ALA A 170 16.02 3.69 5.27
C ALA A 170 17.03 2.54 5.51
N HIS A 171 16.56 1.35 5.86
CA HIS A 171 17.39 0.19 6.20
C HIS A 171 17.67 -0.79 5.04
N LYS A 172 17.26 -0.46 3.82
CA LYS A 172 17.45 -1.31 2.63
C LYS A 172 18.58 -0.83 1.71
N MET A 173 19.46 -0.02 2.24
CA MET A 173 20.67 0.45 1.52
C MET A 173 21.94 -0.16 2.10
#